data_b1c7603b7afa0ae5d6d11adb2bb803c3
#
_entry.id   b1c7603b7afa0ae5d6d11adb2bb803c3
#
_cell.length_a   1.000
_cell.length_b   1.000
_cell.length_c   1.000
_cell.angle_alpha   90.00
_cell.angle_beta   90.00
_cell.angle_gamma   90.00
#
_symmetry.space_group_name_H-M   'P 1'
#
loop_
_entity.id
_entity.type
_entity.pdbx_description
1 polymer ?
#
loop_
_entity_poly.entity_id
_entity_poly.type
_entity_poly.pdbx_seq_one_letter_code
_entity_poly.pdbx_strand_id
1 'polypeptide(L)'
;MSELLLMTPGPTRVPERVLAAGARPMIHHRTPEFSRELATAIELLAPVYGTSTKPMPVHTTGRGALEATICNLFSPGNEIAVCCNGKFGDMWATFAESYGVVVHRFATSWEHDASLDELDALLAEHREVRAVAVAYGDTSTGVANDIASIARVSRARGALVLVDGVSSIGGMPFAFDEWDVDVAITASQKCLMSAPGLAWVVMSDRAWSTAALSTLPRNYGGPSTSEEPAR
;
A
#
# COMPACT_ATOMS: atom_id res chain seq x y z
N MET A 1 -20.71 -23.10 24.16
CA MET A 1 -20.15 -21.73 24.25
C MET A 1 -20.69 -20.96 23.06
N SER A 2 -21.33 -19.82 23.25
CA SER A 2 -21.74 -18.95 22.13
C SER A 2 -20.48 -18.50 21.39
N GLU A 3 -20.47 -18.71 20.07
CA GLU A 3 -19.36 -18.24 19.21
C GLU A 3 -19.34 -16.70 19.26
N LEU A 4 -18.23 -16.11 19.67
CA LEU A 4 -18.04 -14.67 19.70
C LEU A 4 -17.98 -14.14 18.25
N LEU A 5 -18.90 -13.22 17.93
CA LEU A 5 -18.86 -12.52 16.65
C LEU A 5 -17.76 -11.45 16.64
N LEU A 6 -16.77 -11.64 15.77
CA LEU A 6 -15.69 -10.68 15.60
C LEU A 6 -16.17 -9.49 14.75
N MET A 7 -16.32 -8.30 15.39
CA MET A 7 -16.80 -7.06 14.76
C MET A 7 -15.71 -5.98 14.66
N THR A 8 -14.43 -6.39 14.67
CA THR A 8 -13.31 -5.48 14.52
C THR A 8 -13.09 -5.11 13.05
N PRO A 9 -12.55 -3.91 12.75
CA PRO A 9 -12.19 -3.53 11.38
C PRO A 9 -11.01 -4.36 10.81
N GLY A 10 -10.40 -5.16 11.65
CA GLY A 10 -9.35 -6.12 11.29
C GLY A 10 -8.50 -6.52 12.50
N PRO A 11 -8.07 -7.78 12.58
CA PRO A 11 -8.32 -8.84 11.58
C PRO A 11 -9.81 -9.16 11.45
N THR A 12 -10.24 -9.47 10.22
CA THR A 12 -11.61 -9.89 9.93
C THR A 12 -11.78 -11.39 10.23
N ARG A 13 -13.05 -11.84 10.36
CA ARG A 13 -13.32 -13.28 10.45
C ARG A 13 -12.84 -13.96 9.15
N VAL A 14 -12.00 -14.98 9.31
CA VAL A 14 -11.51 -15.79 8.19
C VAL A 14 -12.57 -16.84 7.84
N PRO A 15 -13.00 -16.95 6.56
CA PRO A 15 -13.97 -17.97 6.14
C PRO A 15 -13.42 -19.39 6.35
N GLU A 16 -14.31 -20.35 6.66
CA GLU A 16 -13.93 -21.74 6.93
C GLU A 16 -13.13 -22.38 5.79
N ARG A 17 -13.50 -22.10 4.53
CA ARG A 17 -12.77 -22.58 3.35
C ARG A 17 -11.32 -22.09 3.31
N VAL A 18 -11.06 -20.87 3.80
CA VAL A 18 -9.72 -20.27 3.84
C VAL A 18 -8.92 -20.88 5.01
N LEU A 19 -9.56 -21.08 6.17
CA LEU A 19 -8.95 -21.81 7.30
C LEU A 19 -8.58 -23.24 6.89
N ALA A 20 -9.47 -23.94 6.18
CA ALA A 20 -9.22 -25.30 5.69
C ALA A 20 -8.05 -25.34 4.69
N ALA A 21 -7.91 -24.31 3.83
CA ALA A 21 -6.76 -24.20 2.93
C ALA A 21 -5.45 -24.02 3.71
N GLY A 22 -5.46 -23.21 4.78
CA GLY A 22 -4.29 -23.02 5.66
C GLY A 22 -3.91 -24.24 6.50
N ALA A 23 -4.83 -25.21 6.66
CA ALA A 23 -4.58 -26.46 7.37
C ALA A 23 -3.99 -27.57 6.48
N ARG A 24 -3.84 -27.34 5.18
CA ARG A 24 -3.20 -28.31 4.27
C ARG A 24 -1.70 -28.50 4.59
N PRO A 25 -1.12 -29.66 4.28
CA PRO A 25 0.32 -29.86 4.39
C PRO A 25 1.09 -28.78 3.61
N MET A 26 2.19 -28.30 4.21
CA MET A 26 3.04 -27.30 3.56
C MET A 26 3.77 -27.88 2.37
N ILE A 27 3.82 -27.11 1.28
CA ILE A 27 4.65 -27.39 0.11
C ILE A 27 5.91 -26.54 0.15
N HIS A 28 7.00 -27.07 -0.39
CA HIS A 28 8.28 -26.35 -0.39
C HIS A 28 8.25 -25.19 -1.41
N HIS A 29 8.65 -23.99 -0.97
CA HIS A 29 8.58 -22.76 -1.76
C HIS A 29 9.41 -22.73 -3.06
N ARG A 30 10.33 -23.69 -3.27
CA ARG A 30 11.13 -23.83 -4.50
C ARG A 30 10.63 -24.94 -5.43
N THR A 31 9.39 -25.35 -5.29
CA THR A 31 8.79 -26.36 -6.17
C THR A 31 7.93 -25.72 -7.26
N PRO A 32 7.77 -26.38 -8.42
CA PRO A 32 6.85 -25.92 -9.46
C PRO A 32 5.40 -25.84 -8.98
N GLU A 33 5.02 -26.65 -7.98
CA GLU A 33 3.70 -26.60 -7.37
C GLU A 33 3.47 -25.27 -6.64
N PHE A 34 4.42 -24.87 -5.77
CA PHE A 34 4.35 -23.58 -5.09
C PHE A 34 4.33 -22.40 -6.10
N SER A 35 5.16 -22.46 -7.13
CA SER A 35 5.20 -21.43 -8.17
C SER A 35 3.85 -21.26 -8.87
N ARG A 36 3.13 -22.35 -9.14
CA ARG A 36 1.77 -22.28 -9.72
C ARG A 36 0.76 -21.70 -8.74
N GLU A 37 0.77 -22.11 -7.47
CA GLU A 37 -0.12 -21.53 -6.44
C GLU A 37 0.10 -20.02 -6.30
N LEU A 38 1.36 -19.57 -6.24
CA LEU A 38 1.70 -18.15 -6.16
C LEU A 38 1.26 -17.38 -7.41
N ALA A 39 1.52 -17.93 -8.61
CA ALA A 39 1.09 -17.31 -9.86
C ALA A 39 -0.44 -17.14 -9.91
N THR A 40 -1.17 -18.17 -9.50
CA THR A 40 -2.65 -18.11 -9.41
C THR A 40 -3.11 -17.05 -8.42
N ALA A 41 -2.47 -16.93 -7.26
CA ALA A 41 -2.79 -15.89 -6.27
C ALA A 41 -2.57 -14.48 -6.85
N ILE A 42 -1.45 -14.26 -7.55
CA ILE A 42 -1.13 -13.00 -8.22
C ILE A 42 -2.16 -12.66 -9.29
N GLU A 43 -2.51 -13.62 -10.16
CA GLU A 43 -3.51 -13.46 -11.23
C GLU A 43 -4.90 -13.11 -10.68
N LEU A 44 -5.30 -13.72 -9.56
CA LEU A 44 -6.59 -13.45 -8.92
C LEU A 44 -6.62 -12.10 -8.18
N LEU A 45 -5.47 -11.60 -7.71
CA LEU A 45 -5.38 -10.33 -7.01
C LEU A 45 -5.30 -9.12 -7.95
N ALA A 46 -4.73 -9.25 -9.14
CA ALA A 46 -4.61 -8.14 -10.08
C ALA A 46 -5.95 -7.44 -10.37
N PRO A 47 -7.07 -8.14 -10.65
CA PRO A 47 -8.37 -7.49 -10.81
C PRO A 47 -8.89 -6.79 -9.55
N VAL A 48 -8.52 -7.27 -8.35
CA VAL A 48 -8.91 -6.62 -7.07
C VAL A 48 -8.28 -5.25 -6.93
N TYR A 49 -7.09 -5.06 -7.50
CA TYR A 49 -6.43 -3.77 -7.60
C TYR A 49 -6.87 -2.95 -8.83
N GLY A 50 -7.59 -3.53 -9.76
CA GLY A 50 -7.88 -2.88 -11.06
C GLY A 50 -6.61 -2.60 -11.85
N THR A 51 -5.74 -3.59 -11.99
CA THR A 51 -4.43 -3.44 -12.64
C THR A 51 -4.06 -4.65 -13.50
N SER A 52 -3.25 -4.39 -14.51
CA SER A 52 -2.52 -5.39 -15.29
C SER A 52 -1.13 -5.72 -14.70
N THR A 53 -0.65 -4.89 -13.77
CA THR A 53 0.62 -5.10 -13.07
C THR A 53 0.48 -6.23 -12.04
N LYS A 54 1.51 -7.05 -11.88
CA LYS A 54 1.52 -8.17 -10.95
C LYS A 54 1.65 -7.69 -9.51
N PRO A 55 0.65 -7.94 -8.62
CA PRO A 55 0.81 -7.70 -7.19
C PRO A 55 1.93 -8.56 -6.59
N MET A 56 2.75 -7.94 -5.75
CA MET A 56 3.88 -8.61 -5.09
C MET A 56 3.52 -8.96 -3.64
N PRO A 57 3.72 -10.22 -3.21
CA PRO A 57 3.59 -10.58 -1.81
C PRO A 57 4.82 -10.11 -1.02
N VAL A 58 4.57 -9.53 0.15
CA VAL A 58 5.60 -9.17 1.11
C VAL A 58 5.27 -9.83 2.45
N HIS A 59 6.23 -10.55 3.03
CA HIS A 59 6.07 -11.22 4.33
C HIS A 59 6.12 -10.18 5.44
N THR A 60 5.02 -9.46 5.62
CA THR A 60 4.92 -8.40 6.62
C THR A 60 3.46 -8.08 6.93
N THR A 61 3.25 -7.15 7.85
CA THR A 61 1.94 -6.51 8.07
C THR A 61 1.74 -5.36 7.09
N GLY A 62 0.52 -4.82 7.01
CA GLY A 62 0.29 -3.57 6.26
C GLY A 62 1.25 -2.44 6.66
N ARG A 63 1.52 -2.28 7.98
CA ARG A 63 2.50 -1.31 8.48
C ARG A 63 3.90 -1.51 7.91
N GLY A 64 4.38 -2.75 7.91
CA GLY A 64 5.69 -3.05 7.35
C GLY A 64 5.76 -2.81 5.84
N ALA A 65 4.65 -2.95 5.12
CA ALA A 65 4.60 -2.59 3.70
C ALA A 65 4.61 -1.07 3.47
N LEU A 66 3.96 -0.28 4.35
CA LEU A 66 4.07 1.19 4.33
C LEU A 66 5.53 1.62 4.56
N GLU A 67 6.16 1.08 5.59
CA GLU A 67 7.58 1.34 5.91
C GLU A 67 8.51 0.91 4.77
N ALA A 68 8.30 -0.28 4.20
CA ALA A 68 9.04 -0.76 3.03
C ALA A 68 8.89 0.19 1.83
N THR A 69 7.71 0.78 1.63
CA THR A 69 7.48 1.75 0.56
C THR A 69 8.33 3.00 0.76
N ILE A 70 8.39 3.54 1.98
CA ILE A 70 9.29 4.68 2.30
C ILE A 70 10.74 4.31 2.03
N CYS A 71 11.23 3.17 2.54
CA CYS A 71 12.61 2.76 2.35
C CYS A 71 12.98 2.54 0.87
N ASN A 72 12.02 2.15 0.04
CA ASN A 72 12.27 1.87 -1.38
C ASN A 72 12.19 3.11 -2.28
N LEU A 73 11.43 4.13 -1.92
CA LEU A 73 11.18 5.27 -2.80
C LEU A 73 11.92 6.55 -2.42
N PHE A 74 12.47 6.63 -1.21
CA PHE A 74 13.04 7.88 -0.70
C PHE A 74 14.52 7.74 -0.34
N SER A 75 15.15 8.90 -0.26
CA SER A 75 16.47 9.13 0.32
C SER A 75 16.33 10.16 1.45
N PRO A 76 17.25 10.22 2.43
CA PRO A 76 17.22 11.26 3.44
C PRO A 76 17.18 12.66 2.81
N GLY A 77 16.33 13.53 3.33
CA GLY A 77 16.13 14.88 2.80
C GLY A 77 15.18 14.98 1.60
N ASN A 78 14.67 13.86 1.05
CA ASN A 78 13.58 13.94 0.10
C ASN A 78 12.30 14.42 0.78
N GLU A 79 11.35 14.94 0.00
CA GLU A 79 10.11 15.52 0.50
C GLU A 79 8.90 14.68 0.10
N ILE A 80 7.94 14.56 1.02
CA ILE A 80 6.66 13.88 0.82
C ILE A 80 5.50 14.72 1.35
N ALA A 81 4.40 14.80 0.61
CA ALA A 81 3.14 15.30 1.12
C ALA A 81 2.31 14.14 1.71
N VAL A 82 1.75 14.33 2.88
CA VAL A 82 0.99 13.28 3.58
C VAL A 82 -0.39 13.78 3.98
N CYS A 83 -1.43 13.06 3.54
CA CYS A 83 -2.79 13.30 3.97
C CYS A 83 -2.98 12.75 5.40
N CYS A 84 -3.11 13.65 6.38
CA CYS A 84 -3.16 13.34 7.81
C CYS A 84 -4.58 13.43 8.37
N ASN A 85 -5.60 12.97 7.63
CA ASN A 85 -7.00 12.96 8.06
C ASN A 85 -7.41 11.71 8.83
N GLY A 86 -6.46 11.03 9.47
CA GLY A 86 -6.65 9.88 10.33
C GLY A 86 -5.34 9.27 10.79
N LYS A 87 -5.45 8.27 11.65
CA LYS A 87 -4.29 7.60 12.28
C LYS A 87 -3.33 6.97 11.27
N PHE A 88 -3.84 6.47 10.14
CA PHE A 88 -3.00 5.80 9.15
C PHE A 88 -2.31 6.80 8.23
N GLY A 89 -2.92 7.99 8.00
CA GLY A 89 -2.21 9.12 7.44
C GLY A 89 -1.05 9.58 8.34
N ASP A 90 -1.30 9.78 9.64
CA ASP A 90 -0.24 10.14 10.60
C ASP A 90 0.87 9.09 10.68
N MET A 91 0.55 7.81 10.44
CA MET A 91 1.53 6.73 10.41
C MET A 91 2.49 6.85 9.21
N TRP A 92 1.99 7.21 8.02
CA TRP A 92 2.83 7.52 6.88
C TRP A 92 3.84 8.63 7.21
N ALA A 93 3.36 9.72 7.83
CA ALA A 93 4.21 10.82 8.25
C ALA A 93 5.28 10.38 9.24
N THR A 94 4.90 9.61 10.26
CA THR A 94 5.82 9.10 11.29
C THR A 94 6.91 8.22 10.68
N PHE A 95 6.56 7.33 9.75
CA PHE A 95 7.55 6.47 9.09
C PHE A 95 8.50 7.31 8.22
N ALA A 96 7.98 8.22 7.42
CA ALA A 96 8.81 9.07 6.58
C ALA A 96 9.81 9.90 7.42
N GLU A 97 9.36 10.52 8.50
CA GLU A 97 10.21 11.28 9.42
C GLU A 97 11.29 10.42 10.08
N SER A 98 10.96 9.17 10.44
CA SER A 98 11.91 8.24 11.06
C SER A 98 13.09 7.89 10.15
N TYR A 99 12.91 8.03 8.84
CA TYR A 99 13.94 7.81 7.82
C TYR A 99 14.56 9.11 7.28
N GLY A 100 14.30 10.24 7.93
CA GLY A 100 14.87 11.52 7.54
C GLY A 100 14.26 12.12 6.27
N VAL A 101 13.05 11.70 5.91
CA VAL A 101 12.26 12.30 4.82
C VAL A 101 11.52 13.52 5.39
N VAL A 102 11.52 14.63 4.67
CA VAL A 102 10.81 15.86 5.04
C VAL A 102 9.32 15.70 4.74
N VAL A 103 8.47 15.90 5.74
CA VAL A 103 7.04 15.66 5.63
C VAL A 103 6.25 16.97 5.62
N HIS A 104 5.45 17.17 4.58
CA HIS A 104 4.46 18.22 4.48
C HIS A 104 3.07 17.64 4.70
N ARG A 105 2.44 17.97 5.84
CA ARG A 105 1.11 17.46 6.20
C ARG A 105 0.02 18.33 5.61
N PHE A 106 -1.03 17.71 5.10
CA PHE A 106 -2.25 18.37 4.66
C PHE A 106 -3.48 17.59 5.09
N ALA A 107 -4.68 18.18 4.97
CA ALA A 107 -5.95 17.57 5.37
C ALA A 107 -5.90 17.03 6.82
N THR A 108 -5.53 17.90 7.78
CA THR A 108 -5.34 17.48 9.18
C THR A 108 -6.64 17.34 9.98
N SER A 109 -7.80 17.65 9.38
CA SER A 109 -9.11 17.37 9.97
C SER A 109 -9.48 15.88 9.81
N TRP A 110 -9.80 15.22 10.90
CA TRP A 110 -10.22 13.82 10.91
C TRP A 110 -11.71 13.63 10.54
N GLU A 111 -12.43 14.67 10.23
CA GLU A 111 -13.86 14.65 9.94
C GLU A 111 -14.17 14.67 8.45
N HIS A 112 -13.19 15.02 7.62
CA HIS A 112 -13.37 15.25 6.19
C HIS A 112 -12.30 14.53 5.36
N ASP A 113 -12.64 14.28 4.10
CA ASP A 113 -11.70 13.84 3.07
C ASP A 113 -10.66 14.91 2.73
N ALA A 114 -9.67 14.53 1.94
CA ALA A 114 -8.59 15.42 1.55
C ALA A 114 -9.06 16.56 0.68
N SER A 115 -8.76 17.81 1.06
CA SER A 115 -8.98 18.99 0.23
C SER A 115 -8.02 18.99 -0.96
N LEU A 116 -8.56 18.99 -2.18
CA LEU A 116 -7.76 19.05 -3.40
C LEU A 116 -7.10 20.43 -3.60
N ASP A 117 -7.76 21.49 -3.16
CA ASP A 117 -7.21 22.86 -3.23
C ASP A 117 -6.01 23.01 -2.29
N GLU A 118 -6.10 22.44 -1.07
CA GLU A 118 -4.99 22.43 -0.11
C GLU A 118 -3.81 21.62 -0.66
N LEU A 119 -4.07 20.46 -1.26
CA LEU A 119 -3.04 19.63 -1.89
C LEU A 119 -2.37 20.35 -3.06
N ASP A 120 -3.13 20.98 -3.96
CA ASP A 120 -2.57 21.68 -5.10
C ASP A 120 -1.73 22.89 -4.68
N ALA A 121 -2.19 23.66 -3.69
CA ALA A 121 -1.44 24.77 -3.11
C ALA A 121 -0.13 24.30 -2.46
N LEU A 122 -0.17 23.23 -1.67
CA LEU A 122 1.02 22.64 -1.05
C LEU A 122 2.04 22.20 -2.11
N LEU A 123 1.61 21.47 -3.13
CA LEU A 123 2.50 21.00 -4.20
C LEU A 123 3.01 22.15 -5.10
N ALA A 124 2.29 23.28 -5.18
CA ALA A 124 2.76 24.47 -5.87
C ALA A 124 3.88 25.19 -5.08
N GLU A 125 3.79 25.20 -3.75
CA GLU A 125 4.77 25.79 -2.84
C GLU A 125 6.01 24.90 -2.69
N HIS A 126 5.82 23.58 -2.53
CA HIS A 126 6.87 22.60 -2.30
C HIS A 126 7.13 21.74 -3.54
N ARG A 127 7.84 22.29 -4.51
CA ARG A 127 8.06 21.67 -5.83
C ARG A 127 8.97 20.43 -5.79
N GLU A 128 9.70 20.21 -4.70
CA GLU A 128 10.58 19.06 -4.47
C GLU A 128 9.85 17.86 -3.89
N VAL A 129 8.55 18.01 -3.61
CA VAL A 129 7.72 16.88 -3.13
C VAL A 129 7.67 15.79 -4.19
N ARG A 130 8.22 14.62 -3.85
CA ARG A 130 8.31 13.47 -4.76
C ARG A 130 7.04 12.65 -4.83
N ALA A 131 6.31 12.60 -3.73
CA ALA A 131 5.13 11.75 -3.62
C ALA A 131 4.08 12.34 -2.70
N VAL A 132 2.84 11.94 -2.93
CA VAL A 132 1.68 12.17 -2.07
C VAL A 132 1.27 10.82 -1.48
N ALA A 133 1.27 10.70 -0.16
CA ALA A 133 0.81 9.51 0.55
C ALA A 133 -0.57 9.74 1.17
N VAL A 134 -1.46 8.76 1.01
CA VAL A 134 -2.84 8.85 1.46
C VAL A 134 -3.39 7.48 1.88
N ALA A 135 -4.17 7.42 2.96
CA ALA A 135 -5.01 6.27 3.28
C ALA A 135 -6.31 6.36 2.45
N TYR A 136 -6.63 5.32 1.65
CA TYR A 136 -7.85 5.30 0.85
C TYR A 136 -9.09 5.33 1.74
N GLY A 137 -9.15 4.46 2.75
CA GLY A 137 -10.15 4.51 3.80
C GLY A 137 -9.45 4.41 5.14
N ASP A 138 -9.40 5.50 5.91
CA ASP A 138 -8.75 5.48 7.21
C ASP A 138 -9.66 4.79 8.25
N THR A 139 -9.21 3.66 8.76
CA THR A 139 -9.96 2.83 9.72
C THR A 139 -10.32 3.58 11.01
N SER A 140 -9.53 4.58 11.39
CA SER A 140 -9.74 5.30 12.66
C SER A 140 -10.87 6.30 12.59
N THR A 141 -11.19 6.79 11.39
CA THR A 141 -12.20 7.83 11.16
C THR A 141 -13.38 7.33 10.34
N GLY A 142 -13.16 6.32 9.48
CA GLY A 142 -14.13 5.87 8.48
C GLY A 142 -14.21 6.78 7.24
N VAL A 143 -13.37 7.79 7.17
CA VAL A 143 -13.28 8.70 6.01
C VAL A 143 -12.63 7.98 4.83
N ALA A 144 -13.24 8.10 3.66
CA ALA A 144 -12.69 7.64 2.40
C ALA A 144 -12.24 8.85 1.55
N ASN A 145 -11.00 8.81 1.07
CA ASN A 145 -10.41 9.85 0.23
C ASN A 145 -10.68 9.57 -1.25
N ASP A 146 -10.91 10.61 -2.05
CA ASP A 146 -11.03 10.51 -3.52
C ASP A 146 -9.65 10.32 -4.15
N ILE A 147 -9.22 9.06 -4.26
CA ILE A 147 -7.90 8.71 -4.80
C ILE A 147 -7.73 9.15 -6.25
N ALA A 148 -8.77 9.02 -7.07
CA ALA A 148 -8.70 9.43 -8.49
C ALA A 148 -8.40 10.93 -8.64
N SER A 149 -9.05 11.77 -7.85
CA SER A 149 -8.83 13.21 -7.88
C SER A 149 -7.49 13.62 -7.27
N ILE A 150 -7.08 12.98 -6.15
CA ILE A 150 -5.76 13.18 -5.55
C ILE A 150 -4.66 12.80 -6.56
N ALA A 151 -4.81 11.67 -7.24
CA ALA A 151 -3.85 11.22 -8.24
C ALA A 151 -3.73 12.21 -9.41
N ARG A 152 -4.83 12.71 -9.91
CA ARG A 152 -4.84 13.71 -10.98
C ARG A 152 -4.08 15.00 -10.58
N VAL A 153 -4.32 15.53 -9.37
CA VAL A 153 -3.63 16.72 -8.85
C VAL A 153 -2.14 16.44 -8.66
N SER A 154 -1.80 15.32 -8.03
CA SER A 154 -0.41 14.92 -7.77
C SER A 154 0.37 14.72 -9.07
N ARG A 155 -0.24 14.06 -10.05
CA ARG A 155 0.35 13.81 -11.37
C ARG A 155 0.64 15.10 -12.13
N ALA A 156 -0.29 16.07 -12.08
CA ALA A 156 -0.10 17.38 -12.71
C ALA A 156 1.12 18.15 -12.15
N ARG A 157 1.53 17.83 -10.93
CA ARG A 157 2.71 18.37 -10.24
C ARG A 157 3.95 17.47 -10.32
N GLY A 158 3.86 16.31 -10.99
CA GLY A 158 4.96 15.36 -11.16
C GLY A 158 5.19 14.42 -9.97
N ALA A 159 4.39 14.51 -8.91
CA ALA A 159 4.49 13.67 -7.73
C ALA A 159 3.93 12.26 -7.97
N LEU A 160 4.52 11.25 -7.31
CA LEU A 160 3.97 9.90 -7.23
C LEU A 160 2.76 9.87 -6.29
N VAL A 161 1.90 8.86 -6.45
CA VAL A 161 0.75 8.62 -5.57
C VAL A 161 0.90 7.29 -4.85
N LEU A 162 1.00 7.35 -3.52
CA LEU A 162 1.19 6.20 -2.65
C LEU A 162 -0.09 5.97 -1.83
N VAL A 163 -0.74 4.83 -2.03
CA VAL A 163 -2.05 4.54 -1.43
C VAL A 163 -1.95 3.42 -0.41
N ASP A 164 -2.27 3.76 0.84
CA ASP A 164 -2.63 2.76 1.85
C ASP A 164 -4.07 2.30 1.61
N GLY A 165 -4.22 1.16 0.95
CA GLY A 165 -5.49 0.48 0.73
C GLY A 165 -5.71 -0.70 1.68
N VAL A 166 -4.96 -0.78 2.78
CA VAL A 166 -4.99 -1.93 3.70
C VAL A 166 -6.40 -2.23 4.19
N SER A 167 -7.18 -1.23 4.52
CA SER A 167 -8.56 -1.42 5.01
C SER A 167 -9.63 -1.29 3.91
N SER A 168 -9.25 -1.03 2.67
CA SER A 168 -10.18 -0.63 1.61
C SER A 168 -10.11 -1.52 0.37
N ILE A 169 -8.91 -1.85 -0.12
CA ILE A 169 -8.74 -2.67 -1.33
C ILE A 169 -9.27 -4.08 -1.08
N GLY A 170 -10.20 -4.51 -1.94
CA GLY A 170 -10.97 -5.74 -1.81
C GLY A 170 -12.33 -5.55 -1.14
N GLY A 171 -12.59 -4.40 -0.52
CA GLY A 171 -13.89 -4.04 0.09
C GLY A 171 -14.54 -2.80 -0.53
N MET A 172 -13.75 -1.98 -1.22
CA MET A 172 -14.20 -0.80 -1.97
C MET A 172 -13.69 -0.89 -3.41
N PRO A 173 -14.36 -0.27 -4.40
CA PRO A 173 -13.86 -0.18 -5.76
C PRO A 173 -12.48 0.47 -5.80
N PHE A 174 -11.53 -0.13 -6.51
CA PHE A 174 -10.19 0.43 -6.69
C PHE A 174 -9.72 0.18 -8.12
N ALA A 175 -9.11 1.16 -8.74
CA ALA A 175 -8.71 1.11 -10.15
C ALA A 175 -7.29 1.70 -10.31
N PHE A 176 -6.27 0.91 -9.94
CA PHE A 176 -4.87 1.31 -9.91
C PHE A 176 -4.40 1.94 -11.23
N ASP A 177 -4.65 1.23 -12.36
CA ASP A 177 -4.20 1.69 -13.67
C ASP A 177 -5.01 2.92 -14.14
N GLU A 178 -6.34 2.91 -13.99
CA GLU A 178 -7.23 3.98 -14.42
C GLU A 178 -7.00 5.28 -13.63
N TRP A 179 -6.77 5.16 -12.32
CA TRP A 179 -6.53 6.31 -11.44
C TRP A 179 -5.08 6.78 -11.44
N ASP A 180 -4.19 6.10 -12.19
CA ASP A 180 -2.79 6.48 -12.34
C ASP A 180 -2.04 6.48 -11.00
N VAL A 181 -2.34 5.50 -10.14
CA VAL A 181 -1.69 5.29 -8.84
C VAL A 181 -0.29 4.70 -9.05
N ASP A 182 0.68 5.08 -8.23
CA ASP A 182 2.04 4.60 -8.37
C ASP A 182 2.39 3.45 -7.41
N VAL A 183 1.84 3.49 -6.19
CA VAL A 183 1.97 2.37 -5.24
C VAL A 183 0.64 2.16 -4.53
N ALA A 184 0.19 0.92 -4.47
CA ALA A 184 -0.98 0.55 -3.69
C ALA A 184 -0.67 -0.67 -2.80
N ILE A 185 -1.09 -0.59 -1.54
CA ILE A 185 -0.80 -1.59 -0.51
C ILE A 185 -2.10 -2.12 0.06
N THR A 186 -2.21 -3.45 0.22
CA THR A 186 -3.24 -4.07 1.06
C THR A 186 -2.65 -5.17 1.95
N ALA A 187 -3.45 -5.72 2.85
CA ALA A 187 -3.01 -6.77 3.77
C ALA A 187 -4.04 -7.90 3.88
N SER A 188 -3.53 -9.12 4.06
CA SER A 188 -4.31 -10.35 4.00
C SER A 188 -5.46 -10.43 5.01
N GLN A 189 -5.28 -9.89 6.22
CA GLN A 189 -6.24 -9.98 7.33
C GLN A 189 -7.36 -8.93 7.32
N LYS A 190 -7.46 -8.14 6.28
CA LYS A 190 -8.49 -7.09 6.10
C LYS A 190 -9.54 -7.56 5.09
N CYS A 191 -9.85 -6.77 4.08
CA CYS A 191 -10.87 -7.10 3.09
C CYS A 191 -10.57 -8.38 2.27
N LEU A 192 -9.31 -8.82 2.23
CA LEU A 192 -8.94 -10.10 1.62
C LEU A 192 -9.33 -11.32 2.47
N MET A 193 -9.81 -11.13 3.69
CA MET A 193 -10.38 -12.16 4.58
C MET A 193 -9.50 -13.40 4.76
N SER A 194 -8.18 -13.21 4.86
CA SER A 194 -7.21 -14.29 5.08
C SER A 194 -6.48 -14.12 6.41
N ALA A 195 -5.64 -15.07 6.78
CA ALA A 195 -4.81 -14.99 7.98
C ALA A 195 -3.82 -13.80 7.87
N PRO A 196 -3.49 -13.12 8.99
CA PRO A 196 -2.47 -12.08 9.00
C PRO A 196 -1.08 -12.67 8.67
N GLY A 197 -0.19 -11.83 8.12
CA GLY A 197 1.21 -12.20 7.85
C GLY A 197 1.69 -11.85 6.43
N LEU A 198 0.78 -11.49 5.53
CA LEU A 198 1.12 -11.03 4.19
C LEU A 198 0.56 -9.63 3.93
N ALA A 199 1.37 -8.80 3.31
CA ALA A 199 0.93 -7.63 2.59
C ALA A 199 1.12 -7.86 1.09
N TRP A 200 0.35 -7.13 0.29
CA TRP A 200 0.44 -7.15 -1.16
C TRP A 200 0.66 -5.74 -1.67
N VAL A 201 1.61 -5.58 -2.57
CA VAL A 201 2.02 -4.27 -3.09
C VAL A 201 1.99 -4.30 -4.61
N VAL A 202 1.39 -3.28 -5.22
CA VAL A 202 1.49 -3.00 -6.66
C VAL A 202 2.30 -1.74 -6.82
N MET A 203 3.23 -1.73 -7.79
CA MET A 203 4.07 -0.57 -8.11
C MET A 203 4.04 -0.31 -9.61
N SER A 204 3.85 0.97 -9.99
CA SER A 204 3.96 1.43 -11.37
C SER A 204 5.42 1.45 -11.86
N ASP A 205 5.64 1.52 -13.17
CA ASP A 205 6.97 1.68 -13.75
C ASP A 205 7.68 2.96 -13.25
N ARG A 206 6.92 4.02 -12.98
CA ARG A 206 7.45 5.26 -12.37
C ARG A 206 7.96 5.03 -10.95
N ALA A 207 7.19 4.28 -10.14
CA ALA A 207 7.61 3.93 -8.79
C ALA A 207 8.87 3.06 -8.84
N TRP A 208 8.96 2.09 -9.74
CA TRP A 208 10.16 1.29 -9.96
C TRP A 208 11.38 2.11 -10.36
N SER A 209 11.20 3.05 -11.29
CA SER A 209 12.28 3.96 -11.71
C SER A 209 12.77 4.83 -10.56
N THR A 210 11.84 5.31 -9.70
CA THR A 210 12.17 6.08 -8.49
C THR A 210 12.89 5.21 -7.46
N ALA A 211 12.44 3.96 -7.26
CA ALA A 211 13.06 3.02 -6.33
C ALA A 211 14.52 2.71 -6.67
N ALA A 212 14.90 2.71 -7.95
CA ALA A 212 16.27 2.51 -8.38
C ALA A 212 17.22 3.64 -7.92
N LEU A 213 16.69 4.81 -7.60
CA LEU A 213 17.44 6.00 -7.17
C LEU A 213 17.46 6.19 -5.64
N SER A 214 16.68 5.43 -4.89
CA SER A 214 16.62 5.51 -3.43
C SER A 214 17.89 5.02 -2.77
N THR A 215 18.32 5.74 -1.72
CA THR A 215 19.55 5.45 -0.97
C THR A 215 19.30 5.02 0.47
N LEU A 216 18.04 4.98 0.93
CA LEU A 216 17.72 4.44 2.26
C LEU A 216 18.13 2.97 2.36
N PRO A 217 18.65 2.54 3.53
CA PRO A 217 19.00 1.15 3.72
C PRO A 217 17.76 0.25 3.63
N ARG A 218 17.86 -0.76 2.77
CA ARG A 218 16.81 -1.74 2.54
C ARG A 218 17.44 -3.10 2.30
N ASN A 219 17.05 -4.07 3.08
CA ASN A 219 17.45 -5.46 2.86
C ASN A 219 16.19 -6.32 2.75
N TYR A 220 15.51 -6.55 3.88
CA TYR A 220 14.33 -7.41 3.91
C TYR A 220 13.11 -6.82 3.20
N GLY A 221 12.89 -5.52 3.32
CA GLY A 221 11.79 -4.80 2.68
C GLY A 221 12.10 -4.30 1.26
N GLY A 222 13.28 -4.60 0.73
CA GLY A 222 13.65 -4.22 -0.63
C GLY A 222 12.97 -5.10 -1.67
N PRO A 223 12.71 -4.60 -2.91
CA PRO A 223 12.33 -5.47 -4.00
C PRO A 223 13.44 -6.49 -4.17
N SER A 224 13.09 -7.77 -4.11
CA SER A 224 14.05 -8.79 -4.43
C SER A 224 14.48 -8.58 -5.87
N THR A 225 15.75 -8.33 -6.10
CA THR A 225 16.38 -8.38 -7.42
C THR A 225 16.44 -9.84 -7.91
N SER A 226 15.34 -10.58 -7.70
CA SER A 226 15.19 -11.95 -8.17
C SER A 226 14.87 -12.00 -9.66
N GLU A 227 15.65 -11.27 -10.46
CA GLU A 227 16.02 -11.70 -11.80
C GLU A 227 17.36 -12.45 -11.75
N GLU A 228 17.59 -13.31 -10.79
CA GLU A 228 18.47 -14.44 -11.03
C GLU A 228 17.64 -15.48 -11.78
N PRO A 229 17.96 -15.76 -13.06
CA PRO A 229 17.33 -16.86 -13.77
C PRO A 229 17.60 -18.13 -12.96
N ALA A 230 16.55 -18.91 -12.71
CA ALA A 230 16.65 -20.21 -12.08
C ALA A 230 17.78 -21.00 -12.77
N ARG A 231 18.90 -21.21 -12.06
CA ARG A 231 19.95 -22.17 -12.45
C ARG A 231 19.49 -23.59 -12.15
#